data_8448da072daaa927d254054d94e755ff
#
_entry.id   8448da072daaa927d254054d94e755ff
#
_cell.length_a   1.000
_cell.length_b   1.000
_cell.length_c   1.000
_cell.angle_alpha   90.00
_cell.angle_beta   90.00
_cell.angle_gamma   90.00
#
_symmetry.space_group_name_H-M   'P 1'
#
loop_
_entity.id
_entity.type
_entity.pdbx_description
1 polymer ?
#
loop_
_entity_poly.entity_id
_entity_poly.type
_entity_poly.pdbx_seq_one_letter_code
_entity_poly.pdbx_strand_id
1 'polypeptide(L)'
;MRKVLVLLGLAALAAGAAIPAGADSGDRDDKRDRCGKVRGGYETIFDGSRRCMERWEYAGGASMTLQRDGTLRSGPGERGLGVLWYAERPYGDFSLKLQFRDDAPEEGARANSGIQVRFPAPRPPVPGCPMTFNGNPITDAGAPAWIAVNCGHEVQINDNAGGDPRKTGSIYGFKDLDIQAARPVPKGEWSDLEIRVVGQTYTVIRDGVVINEYENVPGVFMQGRPNDPPSDARGLVGYIGLQAHGAPNDVVSFRDIRIKDLSR
;
A
#
# COMPACT_ATOMS: atom_id res chain seq x y z
N MET A 1 34.71 45.61 62.75
CA MET A 1 33.30 45.37 63.11
C MET A 1 32.83 44.16 62.34
N ARG A 2 32.73 43.00 63.00
CA ARG A 2 32.32 41.73 62.43
C ARG A 2 30.79 41.63 62.59
N LYS A 3 30.08 41.40 61.49
CA LYS A 3 28.66 40.97 61.53
C LYS A 3 28.54 39.49 61.24
N VAL A 4 28.02 38.81 62.25
CA VAL A 4 27.69 37.37 62.19
C VAL A 4 26.36 37.22 61.47
N LEU A 5 26.29 36.36 60.44
CA LEU A 5 25.07 36.01 59.75
C LEU A 5 24.64 34.61 60.20
N VAL A 6 23.46 34.55 60.79
CA VAL A 6 22.83 33.27 61.23
C VAL A 6 22.06 32.68 60.06
N LEU A 7 22.41 31.49 59.65
CA LEU A 7 21.65 30.68 58.66
C LEU A 7 20.56 29.86 59.40
N LEU A 8 19.30 30.15 59.08
CA LEU A 8 18.17 29.29 59.45
C LEU A 8 17.95 28.26 58.31
N GLY A 9 18.13 27.00 58.65
CA GLY A 9 17.82 25.91 57.73
C GLY A 9 16.29 25.63 57.69
N LEU A 10 15.69 25.69 56.50
CA LEU A 10 14.35 25.13 56.25
C LEU A 10 14.50 23.70 55.71
N ALA A 11 13.98 22.74 56.45
CA ALA A 11 13.83 21.39 55.97
C ALA A 11 12.56 21.30 55.11
N ALA A 12 12.70 21.03 53.81
CA ALA A 12 11.60 20.74 52.91
C ALA A 12 11.28 19.25 52.95
N LEU A 13 10.10 18.91 53.46
CA LEU A 13 9.53 17.55 53.29
C LEU A 13 9.13 17.35 51.84
N ALA A 14 9.80 16.43 51.17
CA ALA A 14 9.38 15.95 49.87
C ALA A 14 8.23 14.94 50.05
N ALA A 15 7.01 15.35 49.72
CA ALA A 15 5.88 14.47 49.55
C ALA A 15 6.05 13.73 48.20
N GLY A 16 6.40 12.46 48.28
CA GLY A 16 6.43 11.57 47.12
C GLY A 16 5.03 11.35 46.56
N ALA A 17 4.69 11.96 45.44
CA ALA A 17 3.50 11.60 44.72
C ALA A 17 3.78 10.27 43.99
N ALA A 18 3.09 9.21 44.38
CA ALA A 18 3.05 7.93 43.68
C ALA A 18 2.41 8.17 42.29
N ILE A 19 3.18 7.93 41.23
CA ILE A 19 2.66 7.87 39.85
C ILE A 19 1.80 6.61 39.77
N PRO A 20 0.50 6.70 39.42
CA PRO A 20 -0.27 5.47 39.19
C PRO A 20 0.33 4.72 38.00
N ALA A 21 0.61 3.43 38.24
CA ALA A 21 1.05 2.50 37.21
C ALA A 21 0.08 2.57 36.03
N GLY A 22 0.67 2.62 34.84
CA GLY A 22 0.02 2.89 33.57
C GLY A 22 -1.24 2.06 33.36
N ALA A 23 -2.26 2.74 32.89
CA ALA A 23 -3.45 2.13 32.38
C ALA A 23 -3.09 1.20 31.21
N ASP A 24 -3.51 -0.03 31.34
CA ASP A 24 -3.40 -1.12 30.42
C ASP A 24 -3.81 -0.71 28.99
N SER A 25 -2.83 -0.68 28.09
CA SER A 25 -3.05 -0.42 26.66
C SER A 25 -3.57 -1.67 25.93
N GLY A 26 -3.71 -2.79 26.62
CA GLY A 26 -4.09 -4.09 26.05
C GLY A 26 -5.55 -4.21 25.62
N ASP A 27 -6.48 -3.46 26.23
CA ASP A 27 -7.92 -3.67 26.02
C ASP A 27 -8.50 -2.95 24.77
N ARG A 28 -7.77 -2.04 24.15
CA ARG A 28 -8.21 -1.38 22.90
C ARG A 28 -7.85 -2.15 21.63
N ASP A 29 -6.77 -2.95 21.65
CA ASP A 29 -6.33 -3.76 20.51
C ASP A 29 -7.23 -4.99 20.30
N ASP A 30 -7.75 -5.59 21.37
CA ASP A 30 -8.52 -6.85 21.30
C ASP A 30 -9.90 -6.70 20.64
N LYS A 31 -10.54 -5.53 20.72
CA LYS A 31 -11.85 -5.28 20.09
C LYS A 31 -11.78 -5.07 18.57
N ARG A 32 -10.61 -4.78 18.01
CA ARG A 32 -10.38 -4.54 16.57
C ARG A 32 -9.73 -5.73 15.86
N ASP A 33 -9.16 -6.69 16.58
CA ASP A 33 -8.46 -7.82 15.98
C ASP A 33 -9.38 -8.72 15.16
N ARG A 34 -9.49 -8.38 13.86
CA ARG A 34 -10.18 -9.15 12.83
C ARG A 34 -9.22 -9.88 11.91
N CYS A 35 -7.90 -9.75 12.15
CA CYS A 35 -6.86 -10.30 11.32
C CYS A 35 -7.01 -11.83 11.16
N GLY A 36 -7.07 -12.29 9.90
CA GLY A 36 -7.32 -13.69 9.58
C GLY A 36 -8.77 -14.15 9.73
N LYS A 37 -9.70 -13.31 10.25
CA LYS A 37 -11.11 -13.68 10.36
C LYS A 37 -11.82 -13.61 9.03
N VAL A 38 -12.62 -14.64 8.73
CA VAL A 38 -13.40 -14.73 7.49
C VAL A 38 -14.83 -14.28 7.74
N ARG A 39 -15.32 -13.33 6.92
CA ARG A 39 -16.72 -12.90 6.89
C ARG A 39 -17.21 -12.79 5.44
N GLY A 40 -18.34 -13.44 5.14
CA GLY A 40 -18.88 -13.46 3.77
C GLY A 40 -17.92 -14.05 2.73
N GLY A 41 -17.03 -14.95 3.15
CA GLY A 41 -15.99 -15.54 2.33
C GLY A 41 -14.72 -14.69 2.17
N TYR A 42 -14.67 -13.46 2.75
CA TYR A 42 -13.49 -12.61 2.75
C TYR A 42 -12.68 -12.77 4.04
N GLU A 43 -11.42 -13.09 3.92
CA GLU A 43 -10.43 -13.03 5.00
C GLU A 43 -9.96 -11.58 5.18
N THR A 44 -9.93 -11.10 6.44
CA THR A 44 -9.34 -9.81 6.78
C THR A 44 -7.82 -9.96 6.84
N ILE A 45 -7.12 -9.32 5.91
CA ILE A 45 -5.64 -9.34 5.84
C ILE A 45 -5.00 -8.06 6.39
N PHE A 46 -5.81 -7.00 6.57
CA PHE A 46 -5.41 -5.80 7.31
C PHE A 46 -6.63 -5.11 7.92
N ASP A 47 -6.59 -4.85 9.23
CA ASP A 47 -7.65 -4.22 10.03
C ASP A 47 -7.17 -3.01 10.85
N GLY A 48 -5.93 -2.58 10.64
CA GLY A 48 -5.30 -1.49 11.37
C GLY A 48 -4.52 -1.94 12.62
N SER A 49 -4.47 -3.23 12.93
CA SER A 49 -3.69 -3.76 14.05
C SER A 49 -2.24 -4.05 13.67
N ARG A 50 -1.35 -3.99 14.68
CA ARG A 50 0.04 -4.42 14.53
C ARG A 50 0.15 -5.90 14.19
N ARG A 51 -0.76 -6.72 14.73
CA ARG A 51 -0.80 -8.15 14.44
C ARG A 51 -1.04 -8.45 12.96
N CYS A 52 -1.91 -7.69 12.30
CA CYS A 52 -2.06 -7.79 10.85
C CYS A 52 -0.79 -7.38 10.10
N MET A 53 -0.09 -6.35 10.59
CA MET A 53 1.15 -5.89 9.97
C MET A 53 2.28 -6.93 9.99
N GLU A 54 2.31 -7.84 10.97
CA GLU A 54 3.31 -8.92 11.06
C GLU A 54 3.25 -9.90 9.89
N ARG A 55 2.15 -9.88 9.11
CA ARG A 55 1.94 -10.70 7.92
C ARG A 55 2.36 -10.00 6.62
N TRP A 56 2.78 -8.75 6.74
CA TRP A 56 3.21 -7.94 5.60
C TRP A 56 4.72 -7.73 5.64
N GLU A 57 5.34 -7.78 4.48
CA GLU A 57 6.75 -7.48 4.30
C GLU A 57 6.92 -6.28 3.38
N TYR A 58 8.09 -5.71 3.43
CA TYR A 58 8.42 -4.52 2.69
C TYR A 58 9.56 -4.75 1.71
N ALA A 59 9.45 -4.20 0.51
CA ALA A 59 10.50 -4.20 -0.50
C ALA A 59 10.61 -2.82 -1.15
N GLY A 60 11.84 -2.32 -1.32
CA GLY A 60 12.10 -1.06 -2.00
C GLY A 60 12.50 0.10 -1.10
N GLY A 61 12.44 1.33 -1.63
CA GLY A 61 13.00 2.54 -1.04
C GLY A 61 12.02 3.50 -0.38
N ALA A 62 10.78 3.61 -0.91
CA ALA A 62 9.74 4.48 -0.35
C ALA A 62 9.06 3.81 0.86
N SER A 63 8.47 4.58 1.76
CA SER A 63 7.94 4.08 3.02
C SER A 63 6.43 3.79 2.99
N MET A 64 6.01 2.85 3.85
CA MET A 64 4.61 2.60 4.18
C MET A 64 4.53 2.39 5.70
N THR A 65 3.74 3.19 6.40
CA THR A 65 3.72 3.19 7.87
C THR A 65 2.31 3.01 8.43
N LEU A 66 2.21 2.22 9.51
CA LEU A 66 0.98 2.09 10.30
C LEU A 66 0.79 3.36 11.14
N GLN A 67 -0.32 4.04 10.95
CA GLN A 67 -0.69 5.25 11.67
C GLN A 67 -1.43 4.91 12.97
N ARG A 68 -1.52 5.88 13.90
CA ARG A 68 -2.24 5.73 15.18
C ARG A 68 -3.74 5.50 15.02
N ASP A 69 -4.31 5.97 13.91
CA ASP A 69 -5.73 5.78 13.57
C ASP A 69 -6.02 4.41 12.94
N GLY A 70 -5.00 3.57 12.77
CA GLY A 70 -5.10 2.24 12.18
C GLY A 70 -5.07 2.24 10.64
N THR A 71 -4.69 3.33 9.99
CA THR A 71 -4.47 3.35 8.54
C THR A 71 -3.02 3.00 8.19
N LEU A 72 -2.81 2.40 7.02
CA LEU A 72 -1.49 2.32 6.38
C LEU A 72 -1.32 3.56 5.51
N ARG A 73 -0.22 4.26 5.66
CA ARG A 73 0.05 5.48 4.90
C ARG A 73 1.36 5.37 4.16
N SER A 74 1.31 5.54 2.83
CA SER A 74 2.51 5.71 2.03
C SER A 74 3.17 7.06 2.32
N GLY A 75 4.47 7.12 2.17
CA GLY A 75 5.23 8.33 2.38
C GLY A 75 6.33 8.47 1.36
N PRO A 76 6.95 9.66 1.31
CA PRO A 76 8.07 9.88 0.42
C PRO A 76 9.21 8.92 0.77
N GLY A 77 9.91 8.47 -0.25
CA GLY A 77 11.13 7.72 -0.14
C GLY A 77 12.28 8.50 -0.72
N GLU A 78 13.40 8.51 -0.03
CA GLU A 78 14.62 9.15 -0.53
C GLU A 78 15.21 8.39 -1.74
N ARG A 79 14.76 7.15 -2.00
CA ARG A 79 15.41 6.21 -2.90
C ARG A 79 14.45 5.33 -3.69
N GLY A 80 13.52 5.95 -4.43
CA GLY A 80 12.70 5.26 -5.41
C GLY A 80 11.48 4.53 -4.82
N LEU A 81 10.93 3.62 -5.61
CA LEU A 81 9.69 2.90 -5.37
C LEU A 81 9.74 1.98 -4.15
N GLY A 82 8.61 1.78 -3.48
CA GLY A 82 8.41 0.77 -2.42
C GLY A 82 7.11 0.00 -2.60
N VAL A 83 7.09 -1.23 -2.11
CA VAL A 83 5.91 -2.09 -2.06
C VAL A 83 5.81 -2.74 -0.68
N LEU A 84 4.71 -2.51 0.02
CA LEU A 84 4.29 -3.29 1.18
C LEU A 84 3.43 -4.43 0.68
N TRP A 85 3.82 -5.69 0.88
CA TRP A 85 3.16 -6.85 0.30
C TRP A 85 2.75 -7.87 1.34
N TYR A 86 1.59 -8.51 1.13
CA TYR A 86 1.07 -9.56 2.00
C TYR A 86 1.84 -10.85 1.79
N ALA A 87 2.66 -11.25 2.76
CA ALA A 87 3.70 -12.27 2.60
C ALA A 87 3.26 -13.70 2.96
N GLU A 88 2.05 -13.89 3.53
CA GLU A 88 1.58 -15.18 4.02
C GLU A 88 1.44 -16.21 2.91
N ARG A 89 0.85 -15.83 1.77
CA ARG A 89 0.67 -16.71 0.61
C ARG A 89 0.37 -15.94 -0.67
N PRO A 90 0.69 -16.55 -1.82
CA PRO A 90 0.24 -16.04 -3.11
C PRO A 90 -1.24 -16.41 -3.37
N TYR A 91 -1.85 -15.73 -4.35
CA TYR A 91 -3.23 -15.93 -4.79
C TYR A 91 -3.28 -16.13 -6.31
N GLY A 92 -4.11 -17.06 -6.75
CA GLY A 92 -4.49 -17.27 -8.15
C GLY A 92 -5.69 -16.40 -8.52
N ASP A 93 -6.88 -17.00 -8.47
CA ASP A 93 -8.14 -16.28 -8.63
C ASP A 93 -8.57 -15.69 -7.28
N PHE A 94 -8.93 -14.42 -7.26
CA PHE A 94 -9.29 -13.73 -6.02
C PHE A 94 -10.22 -12.53 -6.25
N SER A 95 -10.85 -12.08 -5.16
CA SER A 95 -11.43 -10.75 -5.04
C SER A 95 -10.79 -10.04 -3.84
N LEU A 96 -10.09 -8.93 -4.09
CA LEU A 96 -9.46 -8.07 -3.12
C LEU A 96 -10.31 -6.82 -2.91
N LYS A 97 -10.68 -6.51 -1.67
CA LYS A 97 -11.40 -5.29 -1.29
C LYS A 97 -10.56 -4.47 -0.33
N LEU A 98 -10.52 -3.18 -0.55
CA LEU A 98 -9.84 -2.23 0.32
C LEU A 98 -10.48 -0.84 0.20
N GLN A 99 -10.15 0.03 1.13
CA GLN A 99 -10.39 1.46 0.98
C GLN A 99 -9.07 2.20 0.85
N PHE A 100 -9.06 3.22 -0.02
CA PHE A 100 -7.94 4.14 -0.15
C PHE A 100 -8.40 5.60 -0.05
N ARG A 101 -7.48 6.48 0.32
CA ARG A 101 -7.69 7.92 0.40
C ARG A 101 -6.47 8.67 -0.07
N ASP A 102 -6.67 9.64 -0.93
CA ASP A 102 -5.63 10.55 -1.39
C ASP A 102 -5.36 11.59 -0.31
N ASP A 103 -4.17 11.51 0.29
CA ASP A 103 -3.70 12.38 1.36
C ASP A 103 -2.53 13.27 0.90
N ALA A 104 -2.40 13.56 -0.41
CA ALA A 104 -1.36 14.45 -0.93
C ALA A 104 -1.28 15.75 -0.12
N PRO A 105 -0.10 16.13 0.43
CA PRO A 105 -0.02 17.24 1.38
C PRO A 105 -0.25 18.61 0.74
N GLU A 106 0.18 18.82 -0.51
CA GLU A 106 0.03 20.12 -1.17
C GLU A 106 -1.40 20.37 -1.65
N GLU A 107 -1.87 21.60 -1.48
CA GLU A 107 -3.17 22.02 -2.01
C GLU A 107 -3.18 21.85 -3.54
N GLY A 108 -4.26 21.28 -4.08
CA GLY A 108 -4.39 21.02 -5.52
C GLY A 108 -3.58 19.84 -6.07
N ALA A 109 -2.60 19.32 -5.32
CA ALA A 109 -1.91 18.09 -5.71
C ALA A 109 -2.79 16.86 -5.47
N ARG A 110 -2.57 15.81 -6.28
CA ARG A 110 -3.17 14.48 -6.13
C ARG A 110 -2.05 13.44 -6.06
N ALA A 111 -2.27 12.44 -5.21
CA ALA A 111 -1.30 11.39 -4.98
C ALA A 111 -1.25 10.36 -6.11
N ASN A 112 -0.07 9.75 -6.28
CA ASN A 112 0.16 8.57 -7.11
C ASN A 112 0.52 7.37 -6.23
N SER A 113 -0.15 6.25 -6.49
CA SER A 113 0.07 4.97 -5.85
C SER A 113 -0.51 3.85 -6.72
N GLY A 114 -0.52 2.60 -6.23
CA GLY A 114 -1.10 1.48 -6.94
C GLY A 114 -1.26 0.24 -6.06
N ILE A 115 -2.07 -0.69 -6.54
CA ILE A 115 -2.20 -2.02 -5.98
C ILE A 115 -1.52 -2.99 -6.92
N GLN A 116 -0.42 -3.58 -6.47
CA GLN A 116 0.31 -4.60 -7.22
C GLN A 116 -0.32 -5.96 -6.98
N VAL A 117 -0.55 -6.74 -8.04
CA VAL A 117 -1.19 -8.05 -7.96
C VAL A 117 -0.46 -9.09 -8.80
N ARG A 118 -0.48 -10.35 -8.35
CA ARG A 118 0.09 -11.51 -9.03
C ARG A 118 1.59 -11.37 -9.36
N PHE A 119 2.37 -10.73 -8.52
CA PHE A 119 3.81 -10.68 -8.65
C PHE A 119 4.50 -11.76 -7.81
N PRO A 120 5.70 -12.23 -8.18
CA PRO A 120 6.50 -13.11 -7.35
C PRO A 120 7.03 -12.37 -6.12
N ALA A 121 7.37 -13.09 -5.04
CA ALA A 121 7.96 -12.47 -3.85
C ALA A 121 9.13 -11.55 -4.25
N PRO A 122 9.12 -10.26 -3.86
CA PRO A 122 10.12 -9.28 -4.31
C PRO A 122 11.42 -9.40 -3.49
N ARG A 123 11.98 -10.62 -3.52
CA ARG A 123 13.26 -11.00 -2.86
C ARG A 123 14.25 -11.39 -3.94
N PRO A 124 15.02 -10.43 -4.47
CA PRO A 124 15.96 -10.69 -5.56
C PRO A 124 17.08 -11.67 -5.16
N PRO A 125 17.63 -12.46 -6.09
CA PRO A 125 17.24 -12.51 -7.50
C PRO A 125 15.96 -13.33 -7.76
N VAL A 126 15.09 -12.85 -8.67
CA VAL A 126 13.91 -13.58 -9.12
C VAL A 126 14.08 -13.94 -10.59
N PRO A 127 14.16 -15.25 -10.93
CA PRO A 127 14.38 -15.69 -12.31
C PRO A 127 13.31 -15.15 -13.27
N GLY A 128 13.73 -14.60 -14.40
CA GLY A 128 12.85 -14.03 -15.43
C GLY A 128 12.19 -12.70 -15.05
N CYS A 129 12.53 -12.14 -13.89
CA CYS A 129 11.92 -10.94 -13.36
C CYS A 129 12.97 -9.84 -13.10
N PRO A 130 13.31 -9.03 -14.12
CA PRO A 130 14.34 -8.03 -13.99
C PRO A 130 13.89 -6.82 -13.16
N MET A 131 14.84 -6.22 -12.45
CA MET A 131 14.67 -4.93 -11.78
C MET A 131 15.09 -3.81 -12.75
N THR A 132 14.27 -3.57 -13.78
CA THR A 132 14.57 -2.63 -14.86
C THR A 132 13.44 -1.63 -15.08
N PHE A 133 13.78 -0.49 -15.67
CA PHE A 133 12.83 0.41 -16.31
C PHE A 133 13.17 0.51 -17.79
N ASN A 134 12.28 -0.02 -18.65
CA ASN A 134 12.45 -0.11 -20.08
C ASN A 134 13.82 -0.71 -20.47
N GLY A 135 14.18 -1.82 -19.82
CA GLY A 135 15.44 -2.53 -20.03
C GLY A 135 16.67 -1.95 -19.32
N ASN A 136 16.57 -0.75 -18.73
CA ASN A 136 17.68 -0.15 -17.98
C ASN A 136 17.66 -0.60 -16.52
N PRO A 137 18.78 -1.12 -15.97
CA PRO A 137 18.84 -1.57 -14.58
C PRO A 137 18.49 -0.45 -13.58
N ILE A 138 17.66 -0.78 -12.61
CA ILE A 138 17.42 0.05 -11.43
C ILE A 138 18.45 -0.35 -10.37
N THR A 139 19.21 0.62 -9.87
CA THR A 139 20.32 0.39 -8.94
C THR A 139 20.15 1.04 -7.57
N ASP A 140 19.07 1.81 -7.39
CA ASP A 140 18.73 2.42 -6.10
C ASP A 140 18.00 1.44 -5.16
N ALA A 141 17.68 1.89 -3.96
CA ALA A 141 16.97 1.07 -2.97
C ALA A 141 15.54 0.67 -3.39
N GLY A 142 14.98 1.30 -4.41
CA GLY A 142 13.67 0.97 -5.01
C GLY A 142 13.70 -0.29 -5.86
N ALA A 143 14.88 -0.75 -6.29
CA ALA A 143 15.02 -1.87 -7.23
C ALA A 143 14.18 -3.11 -6.91
N PRO A 144 14.10 -3.64 -5.66
CA PRO A 144 13.28 -4.80 -5.35
C PRO A 144 11.78 -4.62 -5.63
N ALA A 145 11.25 -3.40 -5.48
CA ALA A 145 9.84 -3.11 -5.77
C ALA A 145 9.50 -3.23 -7.26
N TRP A 146 10.48 -3.07 -8.15
CA TRP A 146 10.28 -3.22 -9.60
C TRP A 146 9.99 -4.66 -10.04
N ILE A 147 10.27 -5.63 -9.18
CA ILE A 147 9.82 -7.01 -9.38
C ILE A 147 8.29 -7.07 -9.45
N ALA A 148 7.60 -6.36 -8.58
CA ALA A 148 6.13 -6.30 -8.62
C ALA A 148 5.61 -5.60 -9.87
N VAL A 149 6.26 -4.52 -10.29
CA VAL A 149 5.90 -3.76 -11.50
C VAL A 149 6.13 -4.58 -12.78
N ASN A 150 7.27 -5.27 -12.86
CA ASN A 150 7.66 -5.98 -14.09
C ASN A 150 7.03 -7.37 -14.24
N CYS A 151 6.70 -8.03 -13.12
CA CYS A 151 6.21 -9.41 -13.14
C CYS A 151 4.83 -9.60 -12.48
N GLY A 152 4.17 -8.52 -12.11
CA GLY A 152 2.77 -8.45 -11.72
C GLY A 152 2.00 -7.45 -12.58
N HIS A 153 0.77 -7.16 -12.21
CA HIS A 153 0.01 -6.06 -12.77
C HIS A 153 -0.25 -5.01 -11.69
N GLU A 154 -0.25 -3.75 -12.09
CA GLU A 154 -0.60 -2.63 -11.23
C GLU A 154 -2.00 -2.14 -11.55
N VAL A 155 -2.87 -2.09 -10.55
CA VAL A 155 -4.09 -1.31 -10.58
C VAL A 155 -3.78 0.07 -10.04
N GLN A 156 -3.77 1.06 -10.92
CA GLN A 156 -3.32 2.42 -10.64
C GLN A 156 -4.22 3.14 -9.64
N ILE A 157 -3.63 3.99 -8.80
CA ILE A 157 -4.30 5.02 -7.99
C ILE A 157 -3.71 6.37 -8.38
N ASN A 158 -4.45 7.14 -9.17
CA ASN A 158 -4.07 8.47 -9.62
C ASN A 158 -5.31 9.24 -10.08
N ASP A 159 -5.82 10.11 -9.23
CA ASP A 159 -6.98 10.96 -9.53
C ASP A 159 -6.57 12.38 -9.98
N ASN A 160 -5.33 12.57 -10.42
CA ASN A 160 -4.88 13.85 -10.99
C ASN A 160 -5.49 14.02 -12.40
N ALA A 161 -6.14 15.13 -12.66
CA ALA A 161 -6.68 15.42 -14.00
C ALA A 161 -5.58 15.64 -15.06
N GLY A 162 -4.40 16.13 -14.63
CA GLY A 162 -3.21 16.29 -15.47
C GLY A 162 -2.20 15.16 -15.31
N GLY A 163 -1.02 15.33 -15.94
CA GLY A 163 0.12 14.42 -15.77
C GLY A 163 -0.07 13.06 -16.43
N ASP A 164 0.27 11.99 -15.74
CA ASP A 164 0.19 10.61 -16.23
C ASP A 164 -1.25 10.29 -16.71
N PRO A 165 -1.44 9.83 -17.96
CA PRO A 165 -2.76 9.51 -18.49
C PRO A 165 -3.45 8.34 -17.81
N ARG A 166 -2.71 7.52 -17.07
CA ARG A 166 -3.22 6.33 -16.39
C ARG A 166 -3.87 6.72 -15.09
N LYS A 167 -5.21 6.69 -15.05
CA LYS A 167 -5.99 7.11 -13.88
C LYS A 167 -6.36 5.92 -13.00
N THR A 168 -6.93 6.20 -11.82
CA THR A 168 -7.37 5.17 -10.87
C THR A 168 -8.19 4.08 -11.55
N GLY A 169 -7.80 2.83 -11.34
CA GLY A 169 -8.41 1.66 -11.96
C GLY A 169 -7.83 1.25 -13.31
N SER A 170 -6.89 2.02 -13.89
CA SER A 170 -6.10 1.54 -15.04
C SER A 170 -5.33 0.29 -14.66
N ILE A 171 -5.24 -0.69 -15.57
CA ILE A 171 -4.20 -1.71 -15.52
C ILE A 171 -2.98 -1.10 -16.18
N TYR A 172 -2.05 -0.60 -15.36
CA TYR A 172 -0.99 0.33 -15.73
C TYR A 172 -0.22 -0.12 -16.98
N GLY A 173 -0.33 0.69 -18.03
CA GLY A 173 0.34 0.46 -19.30
C GLY A 173 -0.20 -0.69 -20.16
N PHE A 174 -1.32 -1.33 -19.73
CA PHE A 174 -2.02 -2.36 -20.52
C PHE A 174 -3.43 -1.93 -20.91
N LYS A 175 -4.19 -1.39 -19.97
CA LYS A 175 -5.51 -0.81 -20.24
C LYS A 175 -5.74 0.41 -19.37
N ASP A 176 -5.54 1.57 -19.98
CA ASP A 176 -5.62 2.86 -19.32
C ASP A 176 -7.08 3.35 -19.26
N LEU A 177 -7.40 4.11 -18.22
CA LEU A 177 -8.62 4.87 -18.06
C LEU A 177 -8.32 6.36 -18.10
N ASP A 178 -9.26 7.14 -18.64
CA ASP A 178 -9.27 8.59 -18.45
C ASP A 178 -9.84 8.98 -17.07
N ILE A 179 -9.80 10.27 -16.75
CA ILE A 179 -10.24 10.78 -15.45
C ILE A 179 -11.75 10.64 -15.23
N GLN A 180 -12.56 10.65 -16.29
CA GLN A 180 -14.01 10.52 -16.17
C GLN A 180 -14.39 9.07 -15.89
N ALA A 181 -13.78 8.11 -16.61
CA ALA A 181 -13.97 6.69 -16.38
C ALA A 181 -13.46 6.25 -14.99
N ALA A 182 -12.39 6.86 -14.49
CA ALA A 182 -11.84 6.61 -13.16
C ALA A 182 -12.76 7.06 -12.01
N ARG A 183 -13.74 7.93 -12.25
CA ARG A 183 -14.74 8.41 -11.26
C ARG A 183 -14.09 8.94 -9.98
N PRO A 184 -13.22 9.98 -10.05
CA PRO A 184 -12.48 10.45 -8.89
C PRO A 184 -13.44 10.98 -7.81
N VAL A 185 -13.07 10.75 -6.54
CA VAL A 185 -13.68 11.38 -5.37
C VAL A 185 -12.88 12.61 -4.96
N PRO A 186 -13.46 13.54 -4.17
CA PRO A 186 -12.72 14.64 -3.58
C PRO A 186 -11.50 14.14 -2.79
N LYS A 187 -10.40 14.92 -2.84
CA LYS A 187 -9.21 14.65 -2.04
C LYS A 187 -9.56 14.60 -0.55
N GLY A 188 -8.98 13.65 0.18
CA GLY A 188 -9.28 13.43 1.58
C GLY A 188 -10.51 12.57 1.87
N GLU A 189 -11.26 12.17 0.86
CA GLU A 189 -12.37 11.23 1.00
C GLU A 189 -11.93 9.78 0.75
N TRP A 190 -12.57 8.85 1.45
CA TRP A 190 -12.35 7.42 1.26
C TRP A 190 -13.11 6.90 0.04
N SER A 191 -12.45 6.09 -0.77
CA SER A 191 -13.03 5.39 -1.91
C SER A 191 -12.89 3.89 -1.72
N ASP A 192 -13.96 3.14 -1.96
CA ASP A 192 -13.95 1.68 -2.00
C ASP A 192 -13.34 1.19 -3.31
N LEU A 193 -12.42 0.23 -3.24
CA LEU A 193 -11.85 -0.42 -4.40
C LEU A 193 -11.96 -1.94 -4.25
N GLU A 194 -12.54 -2.60 -5.26
CA GLU A 194 -12.51 -4.05 -5.41
C GLU A 194 -11.74 -4.40 -6.69
N ILE A 195 -10.78 -5.31 -6.57
CA ILE A 195 -10.05 -5.89 -7.69
C ILE A 195 -10.38 -7.36 -7.72
N ARG A 196 -11.10 -7.79 -8.75
CA ARG A 196 -11.42 -9.20 -8.98
C ARG A 196 -10.57 -9.72 -10.13
N VAL A 197 -9.89 -10.82 -9.89
CA VAL A 197 -9.06 -11.48 -10.90
C VAL A 197 -9.50 -12.93 -10.99
N VAL A 198 -9.92 -13.38 -12.19
CA VAL A 198 -10.32 -14.76 -12.47
C VAL A 198 -9.70 -15.16 -13.81
N GLY A 199 -8.90 -16.23 -13.80
CA GLY A 199 -8.10 -16.59 -14.98
C GLY A 199 -7.21 -15.42 -15.40
N GLN A 200 -7.38 -14.92 -16.60
CA GLN A 200 -6.65 -13.77 -17.14
C GLN A 200 -7.46 -12.46 -17.10
N THR A 201 -8.70 -12.50 -16.57
CA THR A 201 -9.58 -11.34 -16.55
C THR A 201 -9.43 -10.57 -15.23
N TYR A 202 -9.19 -9.26 -15.34
CA TYR A 202 -9.07 -8.29 -14.25
C TYR A 202 -10.25 -7.34 -14.31
N THR A 203 -11.09 -7.35 -13.28
CA THR A 203 -12.23 -6.42 -13.14
C THR A 203 -11.93 -5.46 -11.99
N VAL A 204 -11.97 -4.16 -12.25
CA VAL A 204 -11.79 -3.12 -11.24
C VAL A 204 -13.13 -2.45 -10.97
N ILE A 205 -13.52 -2.43 -9.69
CA ILE A 205 -14.80 -1.90 -9.22
C ILE A 205 -14.48 -0.79 -8.21
N ARG A 206 -14.93 0.42 -8.49
CA ARG A 206 -14.78 1.58 -7.59
C ARG A 206 -16.13 2.03 -7.09
N ASP A 207 -16.30 2.14 -5.79
CA ASP A 207 -17.54 2.58 -5.14
C ASP A 207 -18.78 1.85 -5.68
N GLY A 208 -18.64 0.51 -5.87
CA GLY A 208 -19.68 -0.39 -6.37
C GLY A 208 -19.90 -0.37 -7.89
N VAL A 209 -19.17 0.43 -8.65
CA VAL A 209 -19.28 0.53 -10.12
C VAL A 209 -18.09 -0.10 -10.79
N VAL A 210 -18.30 -1.00 -11.77
CA VAL A 210 -17.23 -1.52 -12.63
C VAL A 210 -16.70 -0.37 -13.47
N ILE A 211 -15.42 -0.04 -13.30
CA ILE A 211 -14.75 1.06 -14.02
C ILE A 211 -13.75 0.55 -15.06
N ASN A 212 -13.26 -0.70 -14.92
CA ASN A 212 -12.36 -1.33 -15.90
C ASN A 212 -12.56 -2.83 -15.92
N GLU A 213 -12.44 -3.41 -17.13
CA GLU A 213 -12.30 -4.84 -17.36
C GLU A 213 -11.17 -5.04 -18.36
N TYR A 214 -10.19 -5.85 -18.01
CA TYR A 214 -9.03 -6.13 -18.83
C TYR A 214 -8.79 -7.63 -18.90
N GLU A 215 -8.59 -8.15 -20.09
CA GLU A 215 -8.11 -9.50 -20.32
C GLU A 215 -6.65 -9.48 -20.71
N ASN A 216 -5.81 -10.15 -19.92
CA ASN A 216 -4.39 -10.24 -20.16
C ASN A 216 -4.11 -11.14 -21.35
N VAL A 217 -3.67 -10.55 -22.44
CA VAL A 217 -3.30 -11.27 -23.67
C VAL A 217 -1.79 -11.50 -23.67
N PRO A 218 -1.32 -12.76 -23.87
CA PRO A 218 0.10 -13.07 -23.92
C PRO A 218 0.86 -12.28 -25.00
N GLY A 219 2.12 -11.93 -24.70
CA GLY A 219 3.03 -11.25 -25.65
C GLY A 219 2.80 -9.76 -25.80
N VAL A 220 1.89 -9.15 -25.03
CA VAL A 220 1.66 -7.70 -25.04
C VAL A 220 2.68 -7.02 -24.14
N PHE A 221 3.40 -6.03 -24.65
CA PHE A 221 4.32 -5.22 -23.87
C PHE A 221 3.58 -4.05 -23.20
N MET A 222 4.07 -3.68 -22.02
CA MET A 222 3.60 -2.47 -21.35
C MET A 222 3.80 -1.25 -22.24
N GLN A 223 2.78 -0.42 -22.36
CA GLN A 223 2.83 0.77 -23.21
C GLN A 223 4.01 1.69 -22.85
N GLY A 224 4.82 2.03 -23.88
CA GLY A 224 6.03 2.85 -23.72
C GLY A 224 7.23 2.12 -23.13
N ARG A 225 7.14 0.79 -22.88
CA ARG A 225 8.19 -0.01 -22.24
C ARG A 225 8.45 -1.33 -22.98
N PRO A 226 8.87 -1.29 -24.26
CA PRO A 226 9.05 -2.49 -25.09
C PRO A 226 10.24 -3.37 -24.67
N ASN A 227 11.13 -2.88 -23.80
CA ASN A 227 12.31 -3.61 -23.32
C ASN A 227 12.10 -4.23 -21.94
N ASP A 228 10.90 -4.09 -21.34
CA ASP A 228 10.52 -4.77 -20.11
C ASP A 228 9.75 -6.06 -20.43
N PRO A 229 9.58 -6.97 -19.45
CA PRO A 229 8.89 -8.23 -19.67
C PRO A 229 7.46 -8.04 -20.24
N PRO A 230 7.07 -8.83 -21.25
CA PRO A 230 5.70 -8.81 -21.77
C PRO A 230 4.70 -9.43 -20.80
N SER A 231 3.43 -9.37 -21.16
CA SER A 231 2.31 -9.81 -20.33
C SER A 231 2.33 -11.28 -19.94
N ASP A 232 2.90 -12.15 -20.75
CA ASP A 232 3.05 -13.59 -20.49
C ASP A 232 4.17 -13.91 -19.46
N ALA A 233 5.10 -12.98 -19.22
CA ALA A 233 6.04 -13.08 -18.10
C ALA A 233 5.35 -12.86 -16.74
N ARG A 234 4.09 -12.41 -16.73
CA ARG A 234 3.31 -12.12 -15.53
C ARG A 234 2.50 -13.34 -15.13
N GLY A 235 2.73 -13.82 -13.90
CA GLY A 235 2.17 -15.10 -13.43
C GLY A 235 0.64 -15.08 -13.26
N LEU A 236 0.05 -16.30 -13.28
CA LEU A 236 -1.36 -16.52 -12.90
C LEU A 236 -1.56 -16.59 -11.38
N VAL A 237 -0.48 -16.76 -10.63
CA VAL A 237 -0.46 -16.85 -9.17
C VAL A 237 0.67 -15.98 -8.66
N GLY A 238 0.40 -15.19 -7.64
CA GLY A 238 1.40 -14.33 -7.04
C GLY A 238 0.87 -13.55 -5.86
N TYR A 239 1.70 -12.69 -5.32
CA TYR A 239 1.39 -11.88 -4.14
C TYR A 239 0.62 -10.62 -4.52
N ILE A 240 0.09 -9.97 -3.49
CA ILE A 240 -0.54 -8.64 -3.57
C ILE A 240 0.21 -7.66 -2.70
N GLY A 241 0.23 -6.39 -3.11
CA GLY A 241 0.93 -5.34 -2.38
C GLY A 241 0.37 -3.95 -2.66
N LEU A 242 0.75 -3.03 -1.79
CA LEU A 242 0.43 -1.61 -1.85
C LEU A 242 1.69 -0.86 -2.25
N GLN A 243 1.59 -0.04 -3.29
CA GLN A 243 2.72 0.75 -3.76
C GLN A 243 2.89 2.03 -2.91
N ALA A 244 4.13 2.34 -2.54
CA ALA A 244 4.56 3.67 -2.16
C ALA A 244 5.38 4.25 -3.33
N HIS A 245 4.82 5.22 -4.05
CA HIS A 245 5.44 5.73 -5.27
C HIS A 245 6.71 6.57 -4.99
N GLY A 246 6.76 7.26 -3.84
CA GLY A 246 7.98 7.84 -3.30
C GLY A 246 8.17 9.33 -3.52
N ALA A 247 7.37 10.02 -4.33
CA ALA A 247 7.43 11.48 -4.43
C ALA A 247 6.74 12.16 -3.22
N PRO A 248 7.09 13.41 -2.90
CA PRO A 248 6.56 14.11 -1.72
C PRO A 248 5.04 14.22 -1.65
N ASN A 249 4.37 14.32 -2.79
CA ASN A 249 2.91 14.40 -2.88
C ASN A 249 2.23 13.02 -3.01
N ASP A 250 2.98 11.94 -3.18
CA ASP A 250 2.44 10.60 -3.38
C ASP A 250 2.11 9.93 -2.05
N VAL A 251 1.21 10.57 -1.31
CA VAL A 251 0.74 10.13 0.00
C VAL A 251 -0.67 9.58 -0.12
N VAL A 252 -0.81 8.25 0.02
CA VAL A 252 -2.09 7.53 -0.01
C VAL A 252 -2.24 6.75 1.29
N SER A 253 -3.42 6.82 1.90
CA SER A 253 -3.78 6.00 3.05
C SER A 253 -4.66 4.83 2.63
N PHE A 254 -4.46 3.67 3.28
CA PHE A 254 -5.19 2.43 3.04
C PHE A 254 -5.78 1.89 4.34
N ARG A 255 -6.95 1.23 4.27
CA ARG A 255 -7.58 0.53 5.40
C ARG A 255 -8.51 -0.59 4.94
N ASP A 256 -8.97 -1.41 5.88
CA ASP A 256 -9.99 -2.45 5.69
C ASP A 256 -9.70 -3.40 4.51
N ILE A 257 -8.47 -3.98 4.48
CA ILE A 257 -8.05 -4.83 3.37
C ILE A 257 -8.54 -6.26 3.62
N ARG A 258 -9.30 -6.78 2.69
CA ARG A 258 -9.92 -8.11 2.76
C ARG A 258 -9.77 -8.83 1.43
N ILE A 259 -9.53 -10.14 1.48
CA ILE A 259 -9.38 -10.95 0.28
C ILE A 259 -10.26 -12.19 0.35
N LYS A 260 -10.85 -12.55 -0.77
CA LYS A 260 -11.54 -13.81 -0.99
C LYS A 260 -10.79 -14.60 -2.05
N ASP A 261 -10.34 -15.79 -1.68
CA ASP A 261 -9.77 -16.74 -2.61
C ASP A 261 -10.92 -17.33 -3.44
N LEU A 262 -10.80 -17.25 -4.76
CA LEU A 262 -11.76 -17.77 -5.74
C LEU A 262 -11.21 -19.01 -6.47
N SER A 263 -9.96 -19.40 -6.21
CA SER A 263 -9.38 -20.64 -6.73
C SER A 263 -10.12 -21.83 -6.11
N ARG A 264 -10.61 -22.73 -6.94
CA ARG A 264 -11.31 -23.96 -6.54
C ARG A 264 -10.47 -25.17 -6.82
#